data_ee4aefc8e5f3d97762c1f0e8ace70206
#
_entry.id   ee4aefc8e5f3d97762c1f0e8ace70206
#
_cell.length_a   1.000
_cell.length_b   1.000
_cell.length_c   1.000
_cell.angle_alpha   90.00
_cell.angle_beta   90.00
_cell.angle_gamma   90.00
#
_symmetry.space_group_name_H-M   'P 1'
#
loop_
_entity.id
_entity.type
_entity.pdbx_description
1 polymer ?
#
loop_
_entity_poly.entity_id
_entity_poly.type
_entity_poly.pdbx_seq_one_letter_code
_entity_poly.pdbx_strand_id
1 'polypeptide(L)'
;MEQPKKIVIGMLIFPKMTQLDFTGPFEALARVPNAEVHVIWKTREPIKSDSGLTFMASTTFGDCPPLDVICVPGGPGQIELMDDAEVIAFVRDRGHKAKYVTSVCTGALVLGAAGLLDGYEAATHWMSAEQLPLFNARPVAKRIVVDRNRITGGGVTAGIDFGLYLAGQLAGEDAAQRIQLFLEYDPAPPFNSGSPRTAPAPVVQAVREWAAPMLERRWAASRRAAERLKK
;
A
#
# COMPACT_ATOMS: atom_id res chain seq x y z
N MET A 1 -3.10 -36.65 3.89
CA MET A 1 -3.69 -35.36 3.48
C MET A 1 -2.50 -34.40 3.32
N GLU A 2 -2.28 -33.85 2.11
CA GLU A 2 -1.29 -32.80 1.91
C GLU A 2 -1.62 -31.61 2.83
N GLN A 3 -0.63 -31.09 3.53
CA GLN A 3 -0.82 -29.86 4.28
C GLN A 3 -1.14 -28.72 3.28
N PRO A 4 -2.16 -27.90 3.54
CA PRO A 4 -2.49 -26.79 2.65
C PRO A 4 -1.27 -25.89 2.49
N LYS A 5 -1.01 -25.50 1.22
CA LYS A 5 0.15 -24.65 0.88
C LYS A 5 0.12 -23.36 1.71
N LYS A 6 1.22 -23.06 2.36
CA LYS A 6 1.41 -21.83 3.14
C LYS A 6 1.36 -20.62 2.19
N ILE A 7 0.66 -19.56 2.60
CA ILE A 7 0.58 -18.29 1.90
C ILE A 7 1.55 -17.32 2.56
N VAL A 8 2.54 -16.83 1.83
CA VAL A 8 3.58 -15.94 2.37
C VAL A 8 3.30 -14.51 1.94
N ILE A 9 2.99 -13.64 2.91
CA ILE A 9 2.64 -12.24 2.70
C ILE A 9 3.74 -11.35 3.24
N GLY A 10 4.36 -10.56 2.38
CA GLY A 10 5.34 -9.55 2.77
C GLY A 10 4.71 -8.17 2.85
N MET A 11 4.79 -7.52 3.99
CA MET A 11 4.30 -6.17 4.21
C MET A 11 5.45 -5.24 4.56
N LEU A 12 5.71 -4.26 3.71
CA LEU A 12 6.79 -3.32 3.90
C LEU A 12 6.46 -2.34 5.02
N ILE A 13 7.44 -2.01 5.86
CA ILE A 13 7.40 -0.88 6.79
C ILE A 13 8.57 0.05 6.50
N PHE A 14 8.47 1.33 6.86
CA PHE A 14 9.52 2.31 6.65
C PHE A 14 9.32 3.56 7.52
N PRO A 15 10.38 4.36 7.75
CA PRO A 15 10.28 5.59 8.51
C PRO A 15 9.23 6.55 7.91
N LYS A 16 8.40 7.16 8.76
CA LYS A 16 7.31 8.07 8.38
C LYS A 16 6.24 7.44 7.46
N MET A 17 6.04 6.13 7.51
CA MET A 17 4.86 5.53 6.90
C MET A 17 3.60 5.97 7.65
N THR A 18 2.47 6.06 6.98
CA THR A 18 1.17 6.19 7.65
C THR A 18 0.78 4.84 8.24
N GLN A 19 0.75 4.76 9.57
CA GLN A 19 0.64 3.47 10.25
C GLN A 19 -0.60 2.66 9.87
N LEU A 20 -1.74 3.32 9.63
CA LEU A 20 -2.98 2.63 9.30
C LEU A 20 -2.97 2.02 7.88
N ASP A 21 -2.15 2.56 6.97
CA ASP A 21 -1.90 1.96 5.65
C ASP A 21 -1.28 0.56 5.78
N PHE A 22 -0.55 0.33 6.87
CA PHE A 22 0.05 -0.95 7.22
C PHE A 22 -0.87 -1.76 8.15
N THR A 23 -1.29 -1.20 9.31
CA THR A 23 -2.02 -1.94 10.34
C THR A 23 -3.43 -2.34 9.91
N GLY A 24 -4.09 -1.52 9.07
CA GLY A 24 -5.42 -1.84 8.54
C GLY A 24 -5.45 -3.16 7.76
N PRO A 25 -4.69 -3.28 6.67
CA PRO A 25 -4.63 -4.55 5.95
C PRO A 25 -3.94 -5.66 6.75
N PHE A 26 -2.96 -5.36 7.61
CA PHE A 26 -2.30 -6.36 8.45
C PHE A 26 -3.33 -7.10 9.32
N GLU A 27 -4.26 -6.37 9.93
CA GLU A 27 -5.27 -6.93 10.82
C GLU A 27 -6.18 -7.96 10.13
N ALA A 28 -6.49 -7.73 8.86
CA ALA A 28 -7.24 -8.69 8.05
C ALA A 28 -6.36 -9.85 7.54
N LEU A 29 -5.18 -9.54 7.01
CA LEU A 29 -4.32 -10.52 6.35
C LEU A 29 -3.66 -11.50 7.32
N ALA A 30 -3.37 -11.08 8.56
CA ALA A 30 -2.84 -11.95 9.60
C ALA A 30 -3.84 -13.02 10.07
N ARG A 31 -5.12 -12.89 9.70
CA ARG A 31 -6.19 -13.88 10.01
C ARG A 31 -6.54 -14.80 8.83
N VAL A 32 -5.88 -14.61 7.71
CA VAL A 32 -6.09 -15.50 6.56
C VAL A 32 -5.59 -16.91 6.90
N PRO A 33 -6.40 -17.95 6.73
CA PRO A 33 -5.98 -19.32 7.01
C PRO A 33 -4.70 -19.70 6.25
N ASN A 34 -3.76 -20.31 6.96
CA ASN A 34 -2.43 -20.73 6.44
C ASN A 34 -1.54 -19.57 5.93
N ALA A 35 -1.87 -18.30 6.24
CA ALA A 35 -1.00 -17.18 5.94
C ALA A 35 0.10 -17.01 6.99
N GLU A 36 1.28 -16.64 6.51
CA GLU A 36 2.37 -16.10 7.32
C GLU A 36 2.67 -14.68 6.83
N VAL A 37 2.57 -13.70 7.74
CA VAL A 37 2.83 -12.31 7.42
C VAL A 37 4.22 -11.90 7.91
N HIS A 38 5.07 -11.47 6.99
CA HIS A 38 6.39 -10.92 7.26
C HIS A 38 6.32 -9.39 7.24
N VAL A 39 6.69 -8.78 8.36
CA VAL A 39 6.89 -7.32 8.47
C VAL A 39 8.31 -7.02 8.02
N ILE A 40 8.47 -6.34 6.89
CA ILE A 40 9.74 -6.30 6.16
C ILE A 40 10.34 -4.90 6.17
N TRP A 41 11.64 -4.81 6.52
CA TRP A 41 12.46 -3.62 6.34
C TRP A 41 13.93 -4.01 6.14
N LYS A 42 14.77 -3.01 5.88
CA LYS A 42 16.24 -3.19 5.70
C LYS A 42 16.91 -3.79 6.92
N THR A 43 16.50 -3.34 8.11
CA THR A 43 17.05 -3.75 9.40
C THR A 43 15.93 -4.05 10.38
N ARG A 44 16.27 -4.66 11.53
CA ARG A 44 15.33 -4.86 12.65
C ARG A 44 15.33 -3.71 13.67
N GLU A 45 16.05 -2.61 13.37
CA GLU A 45 16.03 -1.44 14.22
C GLU A 45 14.64 -0.78 14.26
N PRO A 46 14.25 -0.17 15.39
CA PRO A 46 12.97 0.49 15.53
C PRO A 46 12.82 1.65 14.54
N ILE A 47 11.69 1.72 13.88
CA ILE A 47 11.31 2.81 12.97
C ILE A 47 10.03 3.47 13.46
N LYS A 48 9.92 4.79 13.27
CA LYS A 48 8.73 5.56 13.65
C LYS A 48 7.87 5.87 12.45
N SER A 49 6.55 5.69 12.60
CA SER A 49 5.54 6.17 11.66
C SER A 49 5.48 7.71 11.64
N ASP A 50 4.69 8.25 10.72
CA ASP A 50 4.39 9.69 10.64
C ASP A 50 3.71 10.24 11.90
N SER A 51 2.91 9.41 12.57
CA SER A 51 2.20 9.73 13.82
C SER A 51 2.97 9.37 15.09
N GLY A 52 4.21 8.86 14.99
CA GLY A 52 5.11 8.59 16.10
C GLY A 52 5.03 7.17 16.70
N LEU A 53 4.17 6.28 16.20
CA LEU A 53 4.18 4.88 16.62
C LEU A 53 5.47 4.19 16.14
N THR A 54 6.02 3.34 17.01
CA THR A 54 7.25 2.60 16.72
C THR A 54 6.93 1.19 16.26
N PHE A 55 7.60 0.77 15.18
CA PHE A 55 7.49 -0.56 14.58
C PHE A 55 8.87 -1.20 14.47
N MET A 56 8.90 -2.53 14.46
CA MET A 56 10.10 -3.32 14.20
C MET A 56 9.79 -4.34 13.10
N ALA A 57 10.73 -4.51 12.18
CA ALA A 57 10.63 -5.56 11.18
C ALA A 57 10.87 -6.95 11.80
N SER A 58 10.07 -7.94 11.43
CA SER A 58 10.33 -9.35 11.74
C SER A 58 11.33 -9.96 10.76
N THR A 59 11.45 -9.37 9.56
CA THR A 59 12.20 -9.90 8.43
C THR A 59 12.98 -8.77 7.76
N THR A 60 14.24 -9.00 7.40
CA THR A 60 15.04 -8.04 6.63
C THR A 60 14.95 -8.34 5.13
N PHE A 61 15.46 -7.44 4.29
CA PHE A 61 15.54 -7.70 2.84
C PHE A 61 16.36 -8.94 2.52
N GLY A 62 17.43 -9.20 3.33
CA GLY A 62 18.37 -10.30 3.10
C GLY A 62 17.81 -11.67 3.46
N ASP A 63 16.94 -11.75 4.47
CA ASP A 63 16.34 -13.01 4.94
C ASP A 63 14.87 -13.19 4.53
N CYS A 64 14.38 -12.30 3.65
CA CYS A 64 13.00 -12.36 3.16
C CYS A 64 12.76 -13.59 2.27
N PRO A 65 11.81 -14.47 2.62
CA PRO A 65 11.47 -15.63 1.80
C PRO A 65 10.80 -15.20 0.47
N PRO A 66 10.60 -16.13 -0.47
CA PRO A 66 9.72 -15.90 -1.61
C PRO A 66 8.31 -15.51 -1.14
N LEU A 67 7.74 -14.48 -1.77
CA LEU A 67 6.44 -13.92 -1.38
C LEU A 67 5.35 -14.32 -2.38
N ASP A 68 4.20 -14.77 -1.89
CA ASP A 68 2.97 -14.85 -2.69
C ASP A 68 2.32 -13.46 -2.85
N VAL A 69 2.46 -12.60 -1.84
CA VAL A 69 1.93 -11.22 -1.84
C VAL A 69 3.00 -10.26 -1.35
N ILE A 70 3.18 -9.15 -2.06
CA ILE A 70 3.90 -7.98 -1.54
C ILE A 70 2.90 -6.84 -1.34
N CYS A 71 2.94 -6.20 -0.16
CA CYS A 71 2.11 -5.05 0.19
C CYS A 71 2.99 -3.85 0.57
N VAL A 72 2.78 -2.73 -0.12
CA VAL A 72 3.51 -1.48 0.12
C VAL A 72 2.55 -0.42 0.65
N PRO A 73 2.65 0.00 1.92
CA PRO A 73 1.87 1.09 2.49
C PRO A 73 2.34 2.45 1.95
N GLY A 74 1.57 3.49 2.21
CA GLY A 74 1.94 4.85 1.91
C GLY A 74 2.36 5.65 3.14
N GLY A 75 2.32 6.95 3.01
CA GLY A 75 2.73 7.92 4.03
C GLY A 75 3.78 8.90 3.51
N PRO A 76 4.13 9.94 4.29
CA PRO A 76 5.13 10.94 3.88
C PRO A 76 6.50 10.34 3.53
N GLY A 77 6.95 9.30 4.24
CA GLY A 77 8.23 8.63 4.02
C GLY A 77 8.38 7.95 2.66
N GLN A 78 7.27 7.71 1.97
CA GLN A 78 7.27 7.17 0.61
C GLN A 78 8.06 8.06 -0.39
N ILE A 79 8.20 9.35 -0.08
CA ILE A 79 8.96 10.31 -0.91
C ILE A 79 10.44 9.89 -0.98
N GLU A 80 11.02 9.61 0.17
CA GLU A 80 12.41 9.17 0.30
C GLU A 80 12.61 7.76 -0.29
N LEU A 81 11.61 6.88 -0.16
CA LEU A 81 11.69 5.51 -0.71
C LEU A 81 11.84 5.50 -2.24
N MET A 82 11.17 6.40 -2.94
CA MET A 82 11.28 6.45 -4.41
C MET A 82 12.70 6.75 -4.89
N ASP A 83 13.53 7.40 -4.08
CA ASP A 83 14.93 7.70 -4.38
C ASP A 83 15.91 6.66 -3.78
N ASP A 84 15.42 5.71 -2.98
CA ASP A 84 16.21 4.65 -2.35
C ASP A 84 16.37 3.45 -3.28
N ALA A 85 17.54 3.33 -3.89
CA ALA A 85 17.82 2.29 -4.88
C ALA A 85 17.66 0.85 -4.33
N GLU A 86 18.02 0.63 -3.06
CA GLU A 86 17.91 -0.68 -2.41
C GLU A 86 16.44 -1.08 -2.21
N VAL A 87 15.61 -0.15 -1.73
CA VAL A 87 14.16 -0.37 -1.57
C VAL A 87 13.50 -0.64 -2.92
N ILE A 88 13.81 0.18 -3.92
CA ILE A 88 13.22 0.02 -5.26
C ILE A 88 13.64 -1.31 -5.89
N ALA A 89 14.90 -1.73 -5.74
CA ALA A 89 15.38 -3.01 -6.24
C ALA A 89 14.67 -4.19 -5.53
N PHE A 90 14.53 -4.12 -4.20
CA PHE A 90 13.82 -5.13 -3.43
C PHE A 90 12.34 -5.24 -3.84
N VAL A 91 11.63 -4.12 -3.89
CA VAL A 91 10.21 -4.08 -4.28
C VAL A 91 10.02 -4.60 -5.70
N ARG A 92 10.90 -4.22 -6.64
CA ARG A 92 10.87 -4.71 -8.02
C ARG A 92 11.08 -6.22 -8.09
N ASP A 93 12.15 -6.74 -7.46
CA ASP A 93 12.47 -8.16 -7.48
C ASP A 93 11.33 -9.01 -6.90
N ARG A 94 10.85 -8.65 -5.71
CA ARG A 94 9.78 -9.38 -5.04
C ARG A 94 8.44 -9.24 -5.77
N GLY A 95 8.16 -8.05 -6.31
CA GLY A 95 6.93 -7.79 -7.07
C GLY A 95 6.84 -8.56 -8.39
N HIS A 96 7.94 -8.76 -9.10
CA HIS A 96 7.94 -9.58 -10.31
C HIS A 96 7.67 -11.07 -10.03
N LYS A 97 8.00 -11.55 -8.84
CA LYS A 97 7.88 -12.96 -8.44
C LYS A 97 6.58 -13.26 -7.69
N ALA A 98 5.95 -12.24 -7.10
CA ALA A 98 4.74 -12.40 -6.31
C ALA A 98 3.50 -12.69 -7.16
N LYS A 99 2.59 -13.51 -6.62
CA LYS A 99 1.27 -13.76 -7.20
C LYS A 99 0.43 -12.47 -7.22
N TYR A 100 0.48 -11.68 -6.15
CA TYR A 100 -0.20 -10.39 -6.05
C TYR A 100 0.77 -9.29 -5.64
N VAL A 101 0.73 -8.17 -6.37
CA VAL A 101 1.47 -6.94 -6.05
C VAL A 101 0.48 -5.89 -5.62
N THR A 102 0.64 -5.41 -4.39
CA THR A 102 -0.40 -4.64 -3.74
C THR A 102 0.14 -3.40 -3.04
N SER A 103 -0.70 -2.39 -2.92
CA SER A 103 -0.37 -1.16 -2.19
C SER A 103 -1.60 -0.51 -1.57
N VAL A 104 -1.35 0.32 -0.58
CA VAL A 104 -2.35 1.23 0.00
C VAL A 104 -1.84 2.66 -0.14
N CYS A 105 -2.76 3.60 -0.39
CA CYS A 105 -2.46 5.02 -0.39
C CYS A 105 -1.31 5.36 -1.38
N THR A 106 -0.31 6.13 -0.95
CA THR A 106 0.83 6.52 -1.78
C THR A 106 1.88 5.40 -2.00
N GLY A 107 1.68 4.22 -1.42
CA GLY A 107 2.46 3.03 -1.76
C GLY A 107 2.41 2.67 -3.24
N ALA A 108 1.33 3.04 -3.94
CA ALA A 108 1.22 2.89 -5.39
C ALA A 108 2.32 3.65 -6.15
N LEU A 109 2.78 4.80 -5.65
CA LEU A 109 3.89 5.55 -6.28
C LEU A 109 5.23 4.81 -6.13
N VAL A 110 5.43 4.08 -5.03
CA VAL A 110 6.62 3.21 -4.85
C VAL A 110 6.57 2.04 -5.83
N LEU A 111 5.39 1.41 -5.99
CA LEU A 111 5.20 0.38 -7.03
C LEU A 111 5.46 0.94 -8.44
N GLY A 112 4.98 2.17 -8.71
CA GLY A 112 5.26 2.88 -9.95
C GLY A 112 6.76 3.10 -10.18
N ALA A 113 7.47 3.63 -9.17
CA ALA A 113 8.93 3.83 -9.21
C ALA A 113 9.71 2.52 -9.40
N ALA A 114 9.16 1.39 -8.94
CA ALA A 114 9.72 0.07 -9.16
C ALA A 114 9.39 -0.52 -10.55
N GLY A 115 8.60 0.20 -11.40
CA GLY A 115 8.17 -0.27 -12.72
C GLY A 115 7.05 -1.32 -12.70
N LEU A 116 6.40 -1.52 -11.54
CA LEU A 116 5.42 -2.58 -11.35
C LEU A 116 3.99 -2.19 -11.77
N LEU A 117 3.75 -0.92 -12.10
CA LEU A 117 2.44 -0.40 -12.52
C LEU A 117 2.39 0.00 -14.00
N ASP A 118 3.42 -0.30 -14.79
CA ASP A 118 3.47 0.02 -16.22
C ASP A 118 2.29 -0.61 -16.97
N GLY A 119 1.43 0.23 -17.58
CA GLY A 119 0.22 -0.20 -18.30
C GLY A 119 -0.90 -0.77 -17.43
N TYR A 120 -0.88 -0.54 -16.10
CA TYR A 120 -1.92 -0.96 -15.18
C TYR A 120 -2.85 0.18 -14.76
N GLU A 121 -4.10 -0.17 -14.43
CA GLU A 121 -4.98 0.69 -13.64
C GLU A 121 -4.59 0.63 -12.17
N ALA A 122 -4.62 1.79 -11.49
CA ALA A 122 -4.28 1.84 -10.07
C ALA A 122 -5.07 2.92 -9.32
N ALA A 123 -5.36 2.62 -8.05
CA ALA A 123 -5.75 3.62 -7.06
C ALA A 123 -4.52 4.08 -6.27
N THR A 124 -4.59 5.31 -5.79
CA THR A 124 -3.68 5.88 -4.80
C THR A 124 -4.43 6.90 -3.95
N HIS A 125 -3.76 7.54 -3.00
CA HIS A 125 -4.35 8.66 -2.28
C HIS A 125 -4.78 9.77 -3.26
N TRP A 126 -5.98 10.34 -3.09
CA TRP A 126 -6.60 11.27 -4.04
C TRP A 126 -5.72 12.47 -4.43
N MET A 127 -4.92 12.99 -3.51
CA MET A 127 -3.97 14.08 -3.78
C MET A 127 -2.76 13.67 -4.63
N SER A 128 -2.60 12.40 -4.91
CA SER A 128 -1.44 11.87 -5.65
C SER A 128 -1.83 11.12 -6.93
N ALA A 129 -3.13 11.06 -7.25
CA ALA A 129 -3.62 10.33 -8.41
C ALA A 129 -2.99 10.81 -9.73
N GLU A 130 -2.80 12.12 -9.88
CA GLU A 130 -2.21 12.75 -11.06
C GLU A 130 -0.72 12.42 -11.26
N GLN A 131 -0.07 11.77 -10.29
CA GLN A 131 1.33 11.35 -10.40
C GLN A 131 1.48 9.93 -11.01
N LEU A 132 0.42 9.10 -11.00
CA LEU A 132 0.44 7.75 -11.57
C LEU A 132 0.83 7.73 -13.07
N PRO A 133 0.35 8.66 -13.92
CA PRO A 133 0.74 8.70 -15.33
C PRO A 133 2.24 8.86 -15.57
N LEU A 134 3.01 9.41 -14.62
CA LEU A 134 4.47 9.46 -14.72
C LEU A 134 5.10 8.06 -14.82
N PHE A 135 4.42 7.05 -14.31
CA PHE A 135 4.83 5.64 -14.31
C PHE A 135 4.04 4.79 -15.32
N ASN A 136 3.44 5.44 -16.34
CA ASN A 136 2.56 4.80 -17.34
C ASN A 136 1.40 4.00 -16.70
N ALA A 137 0.95 4.39 -15.51
CA ALA A 137 -0.22 3.82 -14.83
C ALA A 137 -1.46 4.71 -15.04
N ARG A 138 -2.63 4.08 -15.18
CA ARG A 138 -3.91 4.79 -15.34
C ARG A 138 -4.57 5.00 -13.97
N PRO A 139 -4.75 6.24 -13.51
CA PRO A 139 -5.40 6.52 -12.24
C PRO A 139 -6.91 6.20 -12.30
N VAL A 140 -7.40 5.46 -11.32
CA VAL A 140 -8.82 5.16 -11.16
C VAL A 140 -9.28 5.58 -9.76
N ALA A 141 -10.27 6.48 -9.71
CA ALA A 141 -10.79 7.04 -8.46
C ALA A 141 -11.79 6.09 -7.78
N LYS A 142 -11.33 4.89 -7.41
CA LYS A 142 -12.06 3.89 -6.64
C LYS A 142 -11.36 3.61 -5.31
N ARG A 143 -12.11 3.06 -4.36
CA ARG A 143 -11.57 2.69 -3.05
C ARG A 143 -10.58 1.52 -3.16
N ILE A 144 -10.87 0.56 -4.03
CA ILE A 144 -9.96 -0.53 -4.43
C ILE A 144 -9.98 -0.62 -5.96
N VAL A 145 -8.84 -0.77 -6.56
CA VAL A 145 -8.67 -1.08 -7.99
C VAL A 145 -7.96 -2.41 -8.12
N VAL A 146 -8.55 -3.28 -8.92
CA VAL A 146 -8.02 -4.58 -9.27
C VAL A 146 -7.79 -4.59 -10.78
N ASP A 147 -6.54 -4.73 -11.18
CA ASP A 147 -6.16 -4.93 -12.58
C ASP A 147 -5.19 -6.11 -12.65
N ARG A 148 -5.67 -7.22 -13.17
CA ARG A 148 -4.92 -8.47 -13.22
C ARG A 148 -4.43 -8.86 -11.81
N ASN A 149 -3.14 -8.93 -11.58
CA ASN A 149 -2.57 -9.24 -10.26
C ASN A 149 -2.10 -7.99 -9.49
N ARG A 150 -2.51 -6.79 -9.90
CA ARG A 150 -2.30 -5.56 -9.15
C ARG A 150 -3.57 -5.22 -8.38
N ILE A 151 -3.45 -5.07 -7.06
CA ILE A 151 -4.58 -4.70 -6.19
C ILE A 151 -4.13 -3.49 -5.39
N THR A 152 -4.73 -2.34 -5.67
CA THR A 152 -4.32 -1.07 -5.07
C THR A 152 -5.47 -0.43 -4.32
N GLY A 153 -5.25 -0.10 -3.05
CA GLY A 153 -6.16 0.66 -2.20
C GLY A 153 -5.93 2.17 -2.34
N GLY A 154 -7.01 2.94 -2.28
CA GLY A 154 -6.98 4.41 -2.31
C GLY A 154 -6.41 5.04 -1.05
N GLY A 155 -7.15 5.96 -0.42
CA GLY A 155 -6.71 6.61 0.83
C GLY A 155 -6.67 5.67 2.03
N VAL A 156 -6.00 6.08 3.04
CA VAL A 156 -5.59 5.38 4.28
C VAL A 156 -6.53 4.24 4.74
N THR A 157 -7.80 4.57 5.01
CA THR A 157 -8.77 3.58 5.50
C THR A 157 -9.20 2.55 4.45
N ALA A 158 -8.90 2.75 3.17
CA ALA A 158 -9.13 1.76 2.13
C ALA A 158 -8.29 0.48 2.35
N GLY A 159 -7.25 0.55 3.18
CA GLY A 159 -6.42 -0.58 3.55
C GLY A 159 -7.20 -1.72 4.22
N ILE A 160 -8.25 -1.41 5.00
CA ILE A 160 -9.09 -2.45 5.63
C ILE A 160 -9.92 -3.17 4.57
N ASP A 161 -10.65 -2.43 3.73
CA ASP A 161 -11.45 -3.02 2.63
C ASP A 161 -10.56 -3.83 1.68
N PHE A 162 -9.38 -3.28 1.34
CA PHE A 162 -8.37 -3.94 0.52
C PHE A 162 -7.90 -5.26 1.15
N GLY A 163 -7.60 -5.25 2.46
CA GLY A 163 -7.17 -6.45 3.20
C GLY A 163 -8.24 -7.54 3.18
N LEU A 164 -9.50 -7.19 3.38
CA LEU A 164 -10.64 -8.12 3.30
C LEU A 164 -10.83 -8.64 1.87
N TYR A 165 -10.74 -7.78 0.87
CA TYR A 165 -10.82 -8.21 -0.53
C TYR A 165 -9.71 -9.22 -0.85
N LEU A 166 -8.47 -8.92 -0.48
CA LEU A 166 -7.33 -9.81 -0.72
C LEU A 166 -7.46 -11.13 0.06
N ALA A 167 -7.97 -11.09 1.29
CA ALA A 167 -8.28 -12.30 2.06
C ALA A 167 -9.24 -13.23 1.30
N GLY A 168 -10.27 -12.65 0.65
CA GLY A 168 -11.18 -13.39 -0.22
C GLY A 168 -10.48 -14.03 -1.44
N GLN A 169 -9.53 -13.33 -2.05
CA GLN A 169 -8.74 -13.85 -3.17
C GLN A 169 -7.77 -14.98 -2.75
N LEU A 170 -7.31 -14.97 -1.52
CA LEU A 170 -6.34 -15.91 -0.99
C LEU A 170 -6.99 -17.16 -0.39
N ALA A 171 -8.11 -17.01 0.33
CA ALA A 171 -8.73 -18.08 1.12
C ALA A 171 -10.24 -18.29 0.87
N GLY A 172 -10.80 -17.55 -0.09
CA GLY A 172 -12.22 -17.63 -0.43
C GLY A 172 -13.08 -16.64 0.36
N GLU A 173 -14.28 -16.39 -0.19
CA GLU A 173 -15.21 -15.39 0.32
C GLU A 173 -15.68 -15.68 1.75
N ASP A 174 -15.97 -16.94 2.08
CA ASP A 174 -16.38 -17.35 3.41
C ASP A 174 -15.34 -17.01 4.49
N ALA A 175 -14.06 -17.23 4.20
CA ALA A 175 -12.97 -16.84 5.11
C ALA A 175 -12.92 -15.32 5.29
N ALA A 176 -13.05 -14.54 4.21
CA ALA A 176 -13.05 -13.09 4.27
C ALA A 176 -14.24 -12.53 5.07
N GLN A 177 -15.44 -13.09 4.90
CA GLN A 177 -16.64 -12.71 5.65
C GLN A 177 -16.48 -12.99 7.15
N ARG A 178 -15.91 -14.14 7.52
CA ARG A 178 -15.60 -14.45 8.93
C ARG A 178 -14.59 -13.47 9.52
N ILE A 179 -13.55 -13.08 8.78
CA ILE A 179 -12.58 -12.09 9.20
C ILE A 179 -13.27 -10.73 9.39
N GLN A 180 -14.09 -10.29 8.44
CA GLN A 180 -14.84 -9.04 8.54
C GLN A 180 -15.74 -9.00 9.78
N LEU A 181 -16.49 -10.07 10.02
CA LEU A 181 -17.36 -10.18 11.19
C LEU A 181 -16.56 -10.20 12.50
N PHE A 182 -15.42 -10.91 12.52
CA PHE A 182 -14.53 -10.94 13.69
C PHE A 182 -13.97 -9.56 14.03
N LEU A 183 -13.65 -8.76 13.00
CA LEU A 183 -13.17 -7.38 13.15
C LEU A 183 -14.30 -6.39 13.47
N GLU A 184 -15.57 -6.83 13.40
CA GLU A 184 -16.75 -5.96 13.50
C GLU A 184 -16.64 -4.73 12.55
N TYR A 185 -16.09 -4.99 11.34
CA TYR A 185 -15.89 -3.93 10.37
C TYR A 185 -17.20 -3.57 9.68
N ASP A 186 -17.94 -2.67 10.33
CA ASP A 186 -19.22 -2.07 9.90
C ASP A 186 -19.13 -0.54 10.02
N PRO A 187 -18.41 0.16 9.11
CA PRO A 187 -18.07 1.55 9.28
C PRO A 187 -19.27 2.49 9.15
N ALA A 188 -19.45 3.34 10.17
CA ALA A 188 -20.48 4.38 10.24
C ALA A 188 -19.85 5.75 10.55
N PRO A 189 -19.15 6.39 9.59
CA PRO A 189 -18.48 7.66 9.83
C PRO A 189 -19.48 8.77 10.17
N PRO A 190 -19.18 9.64 11.18
CA PRO A 190 -20.12 10.69 11.62
C PRO A 190 -20.25 11.84 10.61
N PHE A 191 -19.35 11.95 9.63
CA PHE A 191 -19.33 13.00 8.61
C PHE A 191 -19.25 12.42 7.21
N ASN A 192 -19.89 13.07 6.24
CA ASN A 192 -19.81 12.70 4.83
C ASN A 192 -18.69 13.44 4.09
N SER A 193 -17.49 13.48 4.67
CA SER A 193 -16.30 14.18 4.14
C SER A 193 -15.13 13.25 3.84
N GLY A 194 -15.40 11.97 3.70
CA GLY A 194 -14.36 10.95 3.46
C GLY A 194 -13.79 10.91 2.02
N SER A 195 -14.30 11.76 1.13
CA SER A 195 -13.87 11.83 -0.27
C SER A 195 -13.92 13.27 -0.76
N PRO A 196 -13.01 13.72 -1.65
CA PRO A 196 -13.13 15.06 -2.26
C PRO A 196 -14.39 15.23 -3.10
N ARG A 197 -15.10 14.15 -3.44
CA ARG A 197 -16.40 14.21 -4.14
C ARG A 197 -17.58 14.50 -3.21
N THR A 198 -17.44 14.23 -1.92
CA THR A 198 -18.52 14.39 -0.93
C THR A 198 -18.21 15.45 0.12
N ALA A 199 -16.94 15.77 0.33
CA ALA A 199 -16.51 16.81 1.26
C ALA A 199 -16.89 18.21 0.76
N PRO A 200 -17.27 19.16 1.64
CA PRO A 200 -17.46 20.56 1.28
C PRO A 200 -16.20 21.14 0.62
N ALA A 201 -16.39 21.98 -0.41
CA ALA A 201 -15.28 22.58 -1.15
C ALA A 201 -14.25 23.33 -0.26
N PRO A 202 -14.64 24.11 0.77
CA PRO A 202 -13.67 24.74 1.67
C PRO A 202 -12.80 23.73 2.44
N VAL A 203 -13.37 22.58 2.82
CA VAL A 203 -12.62 21.52 3.51
C VAL A 203 -11.59 20.90 2.56
N VAL A 204 -11.97 20.63 1.31
CA VAL A 204 -11.04 20.13 0.29
C VAL A 204 -9.90 21.11 0.06
N GLN A 205 -10.21 22.40 -0.05
CA GLN A 205 -9.22 23.46 -0.26
C GLN A 205 -8.24 23.54 0.92
N ALA A 206 -8.74 23.60 2.14
CA ALA A 206 -7.92 23.68 3.35
C ALA A 206 -6.94 22.47 3.47
N VAL A 207 -7.40 21.27 3.14
CA VAL A 207 -6.54 20.06 3.14
C VAL A 207 -5.48 20.13 2.05
N ARG A 208 -5.81 20.65 0.86
CA ARG A 208 -4.82 20.83 -0.23
C ARG A 208 -3.75 21.85 0.15
N GLU A 209 -4.14 22.99 0.73
CA GLU A 209 -3.21 24.03 1.18
C GLU A 209 -2.27 23.51 2.27
N TRP A 210 -2.82 22.81 3.26
CA TRP A 210 -2.02 22.19 4.31
C TRP A 210 -1.01 21.18 3.76
N ALA A 211 -1.38 20.39 2.74
CA ALA A 211 -0.52 19.36 2.18
C ALA A 211 0.45 19.87 1.10
N ALA A 212 0.29 21.11 0.61
CA ALA A 212 1.01 21.63 -0.55
C ALA A 212 2.54 21.46 -0.49
N PRO A 213 3.25 21.78 0.62
CA PRO A 213 4.71 21.63 0.66
C PRO A 213 5.16 20.16 0.55
N MET A 214 4.36 19.24 1.09
CA MET A 214 4.64 17.80 0.96
C MET A 214 4.37 17.32 -0.46
N LEU A 215 3.29 17.80 -1.09
CA LEU A 215 2.94 17.43 -2.47
C LEU A 215 4.00 17.89 -3.47
N GLU A 216 4.57 19.08 -3.32
CA GLU A 216 5.68 19.56 -4.16
C GLU A 216 6.89 18.62 -4.10
N ARG A 217 7.32 18.23 -2.89
CA ARG A 217 8.42 17.28 -2.71
C ARG A 217 8.10 15.92 -3.34
N ARG A 218 6.86 15.44 -3.19
CA ARG A 218 6.40 14.18 -3.76
C ARG A 218 6.42 14.21 -5.29
N TRP A 219 5.94 15.30 -5.89
CA TRP A 219 6.01 15.50 -7.34
C TRP A 219 7.46 15.48 -7.86
N ALA A 220 8.36 16.16 -7.17
CA ALA A 220 9.78 16.17 -7.54
C ALA A 220 10.39 14.76 -7.48
N ALA A 221 10.11 13.98 -6.44
CA ALA A 221 10.58 12.61 -6.29
C ALA A 221 9.98 11.68 -7.36
N SER A 222 8.68 11.81 -7.63
CA SER A 222 8.01 11.01 -8.68
C SER A 222 8.60 11.28 -10.08
N ARG A 223 8.91 12.52 -10.40
CA ARG A 223 9.58 12.86 -11.68
C ARG A 223 10.96 12.24 -11.77
N ARG A 224 11.80 12.35 -10.72
CA ARG A 224 13.13 11.70 -10.71
C ARG A 224 13.03 10.19 -10.85
N ALA A 225 12.06 9.56 -10.16
CA ALA A 225 11.84 8.12 -10.28
C ALA A 225 11.41 7.72 -11.69
N ALA A 226 10.51 8.48 -12.32
CA ALA A 226 10.08 8.24 -13.70
C ALA A 226 11.23 8.40 -14.73
N GLU A 227 12.14 9.36 -14.52
CA GLU A 227 13.33 9.51 -15.35
C GLU A 227 14.29 8.32 -15.25
N ARG A 228 14.41 7.73 -14.04
CA ARG A 228 15.23 6.51 -13.85
C ARG A 228 14.67 5.27 -14.56
N LEU A 229 13.35 5.18 -14.75
CA LEU A 229 12.71 4.07 -15.46
C LEU A 229 12.93 4.12 -16.98
N LYS A 230 13.32 5.25 -17.53
CA LYS A 230 13.59 5.42 -18.98
C LYS A 230 15.02 5.02 -19.39
N LYS A 231 15.88 4.82 -18.40
CA LYS A 231 17.29 4.41 -18.58
C LYS A 231 17.45 2.91 -18.48
#